data_eeb59adff1b95695744aab78544c3a9f
#
_entry.id   eeb59adff1b95695744aab78544c3a9f
#
_cell.length_a   1.000
_cell.length_b   1.000
_cell.length_c   1.000
_cell.angle_alpha   90.00
_cell.angle_beta   90.00
_cell.angle_gamma   90.00
#
_symmetry.space_group_name_H-M   'P 1'
#
loop_
_entity.id
_entity.type
_entity.pdbx_description
1 polymer ?
#
loop_
_entity_poly.entity_id
_entity_poly.type
_entity_poly.pdbx_seq_one_letter_code
_entity_poly.pdbx_strand_id
1 'polypeptide(L)'
;MKFLNVIFKGHSISELIQEVIYVFIGYFFLMISYCTPRNKKKWVFGNKKIFKDNTKYLFIYMQEQHPEIQTIWITSSRRLVKRLRALSYSAYYKYSLKGLYHSLTAGVYVSTVNSNHINFFTSGRVFNVNLWHGISLKAMVDNKAIPADRSFLSRVCMPYVYEQYGLFFSTTPTIDDQYLRFFRFDPQVLYHGMSPRCSFMMMDHERLLRYIEEKEDPLMLDIIHTSRKYNKVFVYMPTWRINYGTHFMDYAFPDLYALNKAFSKINAILLLKLHPSMKYDTFKYKDLKHIYYIDANICLL
;
A
#
# COMPACT_ATOMS: atom_id res chain seq x y z
N MET A 1 -29.29 -10.82 5.13
CA MET A 1 -29.79 -9.48 4.75
C MET A 1 -28.83 -8.31 5.01
N LYS A 2 -28.16 -8.18 6.18
CA LYS A 2 -27.23 -7.05 6.44
C LYS A 2 -26.03 -6.95 5.44
N PHE A 3 -25.54 -8.08 4.93
CA PHE A 3 -24.40 -8.12 4.00
C PHE A 3 -24.78 -7.68 2.58
N LEU A 4 -25.93 -8.12 2.11
CA LEU A 4 -26.50 -7.62 0.83
C LEU A 4 -26.70 -6.10 0.90
N ASN A 5 -27.16 -5.57 2.02
CA ASN A 5 -27.30 -4.13 2.22
C ASN A 5 -25.96 -3.36 2.22
N VAL A 6 -24.82 -4.01 2.53
CA VAL A 6 -23.50 -3.37 2.45
C VAL A 6 -22.96 -3.38 1.00
N ILE A 7 -23.21 -4.47 0.26
CA ILE A 7 -22.87 -4.54 -1.18
C ILE A 7 -23.81 -3.68 -2.01
N PHE A 8 -25.12 -3.68 -1.68
CA PHE A 8 -26.17 -3.00 -2.46
C PHE A 8 -26.42 -1.54 -2.07
N LYS A 9 -25.87 -1.06 -0.95
CA LYS A 9 -26.05 0.34 -0.53
C LYS A 9 -25.26 1.27 -1.45
N GLY A 10 -26.00 1.82 -2.44
CA GLY A 10 -25.49 2.86 -3.32
C GLY A 10 -25.06 2.41 -4.72
N HIS A 11 -25.17 1.10 -5.05
CA HIS A 11 -24.88 0.62 -6.40
C HIS A 11 -26.16 0.56 -7.25
N SER A 12 -26.04 1.01 -8.50
CA SER A 12 -27.08 0.83 -9.51
C SER A 12 -27.16 -0.65 -9.94
N ILE A 13 -28.30 -1.07 -10.50
CA ILE A 13 -28.46 -2.43 -11.04
C ILE A 13 -27.37 -2.74 -12.09
N SER A 14 -26.96 -1.76 -12.88
CA SER A 14 -25.90 -1.89 -13.88
C SER A 14 -24.53 -2.17 -13.26
N GLU A 15 -24.20 -1.53 -12.13
CA GLU A 15 -22.94 -1.79 -11.41
C GLU A 15 -22.93 -3.20 -10.82
N LEU A 16 -24.06 -3.65 -10.30
CA LEU A 16 -24.20 -5.00 -9.79
C LEU A 16 -24.00 -6.07 -10.87
N ILE A 17 -24.62 -5.88 -12.04
CA ILE A 17 -24.43 -6.78 -13.19
C ILE A 17 -22.95 -6.81 -13.60
N GLN A 18 -22.28 -5.65 -13.63
CA GLN A 18 -20.86 -5.57 -13.94
C GLN A 18 -19.99 -6.32 -12.92
N GLU A 19 -20.29 -6.23 -11.63
CA GLU A 19 -19.58 -6.98 -10.59
C GLU A 19 -19.76 -8.49 -10.72
N VAL A 20 -20.99 -8.94 -11.00
CA VAL A 20 -21.28 -10.37 -11.24
C VAL A 20 -20.52 -10.88 -12.47
N ILE A 21 -20.56 -10.15 -13.59
CA ILE A 21 -19.80 -10.50 -14.79
C ILE A 21 -18.30 -10.53 -14.50
N TYR A 22 -17.77 -9.56 -13.74
CA TYR A 22 -16.37 -9.50 -13.34
C TYR A 22 -15.96 -10.74 -12.53
N VAL A 23 -16.79 -11.18 -11.59
CA VAL A 23 -16.54 -12.37 -10.78
C VAL A 23 -16.55 -13.63 -11.65
N PHE A 24 -17.52 -13.80 -12.55
CA PHE A 24 -17.59 -14.95 -13.47
C PHE A 24 -16.37 -15.02 -14.39
N ILE A 25 -16.03 -13.91 -15.06
CA ILE A 25 -14.85 -13.82 -15.92
C ILE A 25 -13.59 -14.08 -15.07
N GLY A 26 -13.57 -13.57 -13.86
CA GLY A 26 -12.46 -13.77 -12.91
C GLY A 26 -12.23 -15.25 -12.63
N TYR A 27 -13.24 -16.00 -12.25
CA TYR A 27 -13.12 -17.44 -11.99
C TYR A 27 -12.71 -18.24 -13.23
N PHE A 28 -13.15 -17.86 -14.42
CA PHE A 28 -12.66 -18.43 -15.66
C PHE A 28 -11.14 -18.24 -15.82
N PHE A 29 -10.62 -17.01 -15.58
CA PHE A 29 -9.19 -16.76 -15.58
C PHE A 29 -8.46 -17.51 -14.45
N LEU A 30 -9.09 -17.69 -13.30
CA LEU A 30 -8.51 -18.46 -12.21
C LEU A 30 -8.30 -19.92 -12.61
N MET A 31 -9.28 -20.55 -13.28
CA MET A 31 -9.12 -21.89 -13.84
C MET A 31 -7.97 -21.98 -14.83
N ILE A 32 -7.88 -21.04 -15.77
CA ILE A 32 -6.78 -20.94 -16.72
C ILE A 32 -5.46 -20.83 -15.96
N SER A 33 -5.41 -20.05 -14.89
CA SER A 33 -4.21 -19.81 -14.12
C SER A 33 -3.69 -21.07 -13.41
N TYR A 34 -4.57 -21.99 -13.03
CA TYR A 34 -4.17 -23.29 -12.48
C TYR A 34 -3.52 -24.20 -13.52
N CYS A 35 -3.89 -24.05 -14.79
CA CYS A 35 -3.33 -24.82 -15.90
C CYS A 35 -2.09 -24.17 -16.53
N THR A 36 -1.82 -22.90 -16.22
CA THR A 36 -0.70 -22.16 -16.83
C THR A 36 0.64 -22.52 -16.19
N PRO A 37 1.68 -22.86 -16.97
CA PRO A 37 3.03 -23.06 -16.46
C PRO A 37 3.58 -21.81 -15.77
N ARG A 38 4.22 -21.97 -14.61
CA ARG A 38 4.77 -20.90 -13.80
C ARG A 38 6.29 -20.81 -13.94
N ASN A 39 6.81 -19.60 -14.20
CA ASN A 39 8.23 -19.33 -14.20
C ASN A 39 8.68 -18.85 -12.82
N LYS A 40 9.42 -19.66 -12.08
CA LYS A 40 9.94 -19.34 -10.73
C LYS A 40 10.87 -18.12 -10.71
N LYS A 41 11.53 -17.82 -11.83
CA LYS A 41 12.38 -16.64 -11.98
C LYS A 41 11.62 -15.37 -12.41
N LYS A 42 10.29 -15.41 -12.50
CA LYS A 42 9.45 -14.26 -12.78
C LYS A 42 8.65 -13.89 -11.55
N TRP A 43 8.91 -12.73 -11.00
CA TRP A 43 8.26 -12.21 -9.81
C TRP A 43 7.42 -11.00 -10.17
N VAL A 44 6.16 -11.02 -9.81
CA VAL A 44 5.22 -9.93 -10.03
C VAL A 44 4.92 -9.24 -8.72
N PHE A 45 5.09 -7.94 -8.72
CA PHE A 45 4.84 -7.04 -7.60
C PHE A 45 3.62 -6.15 -7.87
N GLY A 46 2.89 -5.77 -6.83
CA GLY A 46 1.78 -4.84 -6.99
C GLY A 46 1.22 -4.31 -5.69
N ASN A 47 0.71 -3.07 -5.78
CA ASN A 47 -0.01 -2.42 -4.70
C ASN A 47 -1.15 -1.56 -5.26
N LYS A 48 -2.14 -2.21 -5.90
CA LYS A 48 -3.29 -1.58 -6.60
C LYS A 48 -2.87 -0.45 -7.56
N LYS A 49 -3.04 0.82 -7.14
CA LYS A 49 -2.83 2.02 -7.95
C LYS A 49 -1.58 2.81 -7.56
N ILE A 50 -0.82 2.34 -6.58
CA ILE A 50 0.27 3.08 -5.95
C ILE A 50 1.59 2.32 -6.03
N PHE A 51 2.70 3.05 -6.05
CA PHE A 51 4.06 2.53 -5.99
C PHE A 51 4.70 2.99 -4.68
N LYS A 52 4.46 2.24 -3.62
CA LYS A 52 4.92 2.54 -2.26
C LYS A 52 4.94 1.30 -1.38
N ASP A 53 5.38 1.48 -0.13
CA ASP A 53 5.39 0.45 0.91
C ASP A 53 6.43 -0.65 0.66
N ASN A 54 6.47 -1.67 1.50
CA ASN A 54 7.43 -2.77 1.45
C ASN A 54 7.59 -3.39 0.06
N THR A 55 6.49 -3.50 -0.70
CA THR A 55 6.48 -4.02 -2.07
C THR A 55 7.37 -3.22 -3.01
N LYS A 56 7.37 -1.87 -2.90
CA LYS A 56 8.20 -0.98 -3.72
C LYS A 56 9.69 -1.23 -3.44
N TYR A 57 10.07 -1.25 -2.17
CA TYR A 57 11.49 -1.34 -1.80
C TYR A 57 12.06 -2.72 -2.07
N LEU A 58 11.29 -3.79 -1.89
CA LEU A 58 11.71 -5.11 -2.31
C LEU A 58 11.79 -5.22 -3.85
N PHE A 59 10.87 -4.61 -4.58
CA PHE A 59 10.93 -4.56 -6.05
C PHE A 59 12.21 -3.90 -6.55
N ILE A 60 12.58 -2.75 -5.97
CA ILE A 60 13.81 -2.02 -6.35
C ILE A 60 15.04 -2.86 -6.00
N TYR A 61 15.10 -3.40 -4.78
CA TYR A 61 16.19 -4.26 -4.35
C TYR A 61 16.37 -5.47 -5.28
N MET A 62 15.30 -6.15 -5.63
CA MET A 62 15.35 -7.30 -6.53
C MET A 62 15.82 -6.93 -7.93
N GLN A 63 15.45 -5.75 -8.44
CA GLN A 63 15.93 -5.27 -9.73
C GLN A 63 17.42 -4.94 -9.75
N GLU A 64 17.93 -4.39 -8.66
CA GLU A 64 19.33 -3.96 -8.55
C GLU A 64 20.26 -5.11 -8.21
N GLN A 65 19.85 -6.00 -7.31
CA GLN A 65 20.72 -7.02 -6.73
C GLN A 65 20.51 -8.43 -7.32
N HIS A 66 19.38 -8.66 -8.00
CA HIS A 66 18.98 -9.95 -8.53
C HIS A 66 18.53 -9.87 -9.99
N PRO A 67 19.44 -9.48 -10.92
CA PRO A 67 19.11 -9.34 -12.34
C PRO A 67 18.68 -10.66 -13.00
N GLU A 68 19.00 -11.82 -12.40
CA GLU A 68 18.56 -13.14 -12.85
C GLU A 68 17.05 -13.39 -12.61
N ILE A 69 16.40 -12.54 -11.80
CA ILE A 69 14.96 -12.57 -11.52
C ILE A 69 14.26 -11.50 -12.35
N GLN A 70 13.33 -11.89 -13.20
CA GLN A 70 12.50 -10.96 -13.94
C GLN A 70 11.46 -10.32 -13.02
N THR A 71 11.70 -9.11 -12.57
CA THR A 71 10.79 -8.34 -11.73
C THR A 71 9.84 -7.49 -12.55
N ILE A 72 8.55 -7.53 -12.23
CA ILE A 72 7.50 -6.83 -12.99
C ILE A 72 6.52 -6.19 -12.02
N TRP A 73 6.17 -4.92 -12.25
CA TRP A 73 5.13 -4.23 -11.50
C TRP A 73 3.79 -4.28 -12.23
N ILE A 74 2.76 -4.78 -11.57
CA ILE A 74 1.38 -4.79 -12.08
C ILE A 74 0.54 -3.78 -11.30
N THR A 75 -0.22 -2.95 -12.02
CA THR A 75 -1.07 -1.91 -11.41
C THR A 75 -2.34 -1.67 -12.20
N SER A 76 -3.40 -1.26 -11.51
CA SER A 76 -4.65 -0.80 -12.14
C SER A 76 -4.64 0.70 -12.49
N SER A 77 -3.49 1.39 -12.41
CA SER A 77 -3.32 2.79 -12.80
C SER A 77 -2.47 2.92 -14.06
N ARG A 78 -3.09 3.35 -15.18
CA ARG A 78 -2.36 3.63 -16.44
C ARG A 78 -1.33 4.77 -16.27
N ARG A 79 -1.66 5.77 -15.44
CA ARG A 79 -0.74 6.87 -15.10
C ARG A 79 0.51 6.33 -14.40
N LEU A 80 0.34 5.42 -13.44
CA LEU A 80 1.47 4.79 -12.74
C LEU A 80 2.33 3.94 -13.70
N VAL A 81 1.71 3.19 -14.61
CA VAL A 81 2.47 2.45 -15.64
C VAL A 81 3.38 3.39 -16.45
N LYS A 82 2.84 4.53 -16.91
CA LYS A 82 3.61 5.53 -17.66
C LYS A 82 4.80 6.07 -16.84
N ARG A 83 4.55 6.42 -15.57
CA ARG A 83 5.59 6.90 -14.64
C ARG A 83 6.69 5.86 -14.41
N LEU A 84 6.33 4.62 -14.10
CA LEU A 84 7.30 3.56 -13.81
C LEU A 84 8.14 3.20 -15.04
N ARG A 85 7.55 3.22 -16.23
CA ARG A 85 8.31 3.01 -17.48
C ARG A 85 9.28 4.15 -17.79
N ALA A 86 8.92 5.38 -17.45
CA ALA A 86 9.83 6.53 -17.57
C ALA A 86 11.05 6.39 -16.63
N LEU A 87 10.90 5.66 -15.51
CA LEU A 87 11.99 5.27 -14.61
C LEU A 87 12.68 3.96 -15.01
N SER A 88 12.46 3.49 -16.24
CA SER A 88 13.00 2.23 -16.78
C SER A 88 12.55 0.96 -16.07
N TYR A 89 11.44 1.00 -15.32
CA TYR A 89 10.87 -0.16 -14.66
C TYR A 89 9.90 -0.93 -15.55
N SER A 90 9.97 -2.27 -15.51
CA SER A 90 9.02 -3.15 -16.19
C SER A 90 7.66 -3.09 -15.51
N ALA A 91 6.73 -2.29 -16.05
CA ALA A 91 5.40 -2.09 -15.48
C ALA A 91 4.29 -2.27 -16.52
N TYR A 92 3.18 -2.92 -16.11
CA TYR A 92 2.04 -3.18 -16.99
C TYR A 92 0.71 -2.91 -16.30
N TYR A 93 -0.25 -2.50 -17.11
CA TYR A 93 -1.63 -2.34 -16.65
C TYR A 93 -2.26 -3.71 -16.44
N LYS A 94 -2.89 -3.90 -15.29
CA LYS A 94 -3.48 -5.17 -14.80
C LYS A 94 -4.34 -5.89 -15.85
N TYR A 95 -5.14 -5.13 -16.63
CA TYR A 95 -6.09 -5.67 -17.60
C TYR A 95 -5.59 -5.60 -19.05
N SER A 96 -4.32 -5.29 -19.30
CA SER A 96 -3.73 -5.40 -20.64
C SER A 96 -3.30 -6.84 -20.92
N LEU A 97 -3.21 -7.21 -22.22
CA LEU A 97 -2.75 -8.55 -22.63
C LEU A 97 -1.38 -8.88 -22.02
N LYS A 98 -0.43 -7.93 -22.04
CA LYS A 98 0.89 -8.09 -21.41
C LYS A 98 0.79 -8.21 -19.90
N GLY A 99 -0.07 -7.41 -19.24
CA GLY A 99 -0.31 -7.51 -17.80
C GLY A 99 -0.88 -8.87 -17.39
N LEU A 100 -1.85 -9.38 -18.14
CA LEU A 100 -2.43 -10.70 -17.93
C LEU A 100 -1.41 -11.82 -18.18
N TYR A 101 -0.65 -11.73 -19.29
CA TYR A 101 0.41 -12.69 -19.60
C TYR A 101 1.44 -12.79 -18.46
N HIS A 102 1.95 -11.63 -18.00
CA HIS A 102 2.94 -11.64 -16.92
C HIS A 102 2.34 -12.16 -15.60
N SER A 103 1.13 -11.79 -15.28
CA SER A 103 0.44 -12.30 -14.09
C SER A 103 0.18 -13.82 -14.18
N LEU A 104 -0.28 -14.33 -15.33
CA LEU A 104 -0.52 -15.75 -15.51
C LEU A 104 0.75 -16.62 -15.46
N THR A 105 1.88 -16.10 -15.92
CA THR A 105 3.13 -16.88 -16.04
C THR A 105 4.11 -16.66 -14.88
N ALA A 106 3.86 -15.72 -13.96
CA ALA A 106 4.72 -15.50 -12.81
C ALA A 106 4.70 -16.67 -11.82
N GLY A 107 5.85 -17.03 -11.28
CA GLY A 107 5.97 -18.02 -10.22
C GLY A 107 5.75 -17.44 -8.83
N VAL A 108 5.98 -16.14 -8.65
CA VAL A 108 5.87 -15.45 -7.35
C VAL A 108 5.05 -14.18 -7.49
N TYR A 109 4.11 -13.98 -6.56
CA TYR A 109 3.42 -12.72 -6.34
C TYR A 109 3.89 -12.08 -5.04
N VAL A 110 4.16 -10.78 -5.06
CA VAL A 110 4.57 -10.02 -3.88
C VAL A 110 3.62 -8.83 -3.68
N SER A 111 2.92 -8.82 -2.57
CA SER A 111 1.97 -7.76 -2.21
C SER A 111 2.09 -7.38 -0.74
N THR A 112 1.44 -6.29 -0.33
CA THR A 112 1.38 -5.85 1.08
C THR A 112 0.05 -6.14 1.76
N VAL A 113 -0.95 -6.59 1.03
CA VAL A 113 -2.28 -6.89 1.60
C VAL A 113 -2.79 -8.24 1.13
N ASN A 114 -2.98 -8.42 -0.18
CA ASN A 114 -3.42 -9.68 -0.79
C ASN A 114 -3.14 -9.66 -2.31
N SER A 115 -3.27 -10.82 -2.95
CA SER A 115 -2.99 -10.97 -4.38
C SER A 115 -3.90 -10.14 -5.28
N ASN A 116 -5.07 -9.67 -4.82
CA ASN A 116 -5.93 -8.77 -5.60
C ASN A 116 -5.28 -7.40 -5.86
N HIS A 117 -4.25 -7.04 -5.06
CA HIS A 117 -3.41 -5.88 -5.35
C HIS A 117 -2.63 -6.01 -6.67
N ILE A 118 -2.43 -7.23 -7.13
CA ILE A 118 -1.91 -7.62 -8.45
C ILE A 118 -3.10 -8.06 -9.31
N ASN A 119 -3.48 -9.31 -9.20
CA ASN A 119 -4.66 -9.90 -9.80
C ASN A 119 -4.95 -11.28 -9.19
N PHE A 120 -5.87 -11.37 -8.25
CA PHE A 120 -6.25 -12.62 -7.61
C PHE A 120 -6.64 -13.70 -8.64
N PHE A 121 -7.41 -13.35 -9.65
CA PHE A 121 -7.90 -14.29 -10.64
C PHE A 121 -6.84 -14.85 -11.60
N THR A 122 -5.60 -14.44 -11.46
CA THR A 122 -4.46 -15.00 -12.18
C THR A 122 -3.43 -15.66 -11.23
N SER A 123 -3.79 -15.86 -9.95
CA SER A 123 -2.86 -16.31 -8.90
C SER A 123 -2.84 -17.83 -8.67
N GLY A 124 -3.56 -18.65 -9.46
CA GLY A 124 -3.56 -20.09 -9.28
C GLY A 124 -2.14 -20.67 -9.32
N ARG A 125 -1.76 -21.48 -8.32
CA ARG A 125 -0.43 -22.10 -8.17
C ARG A 125 0.76 -21.14 -8.08
N VAL A 126 0.53 -19.84 -7.84
CA VAL A 126 1.61 -18.90 -7.60
C VAL A 126 2.09 -19.01 -6.15
N PHE A 127 3.38 -18.79 -5.91
CA PHE A 127 3.89 -18.61 -4.55
C PHE A 127 3.58 -17.19 -4.09
N ASN A 128 2.64 -17.06 -3.17
CA ASN A 128 2.10 -15.77 -2.74
C ASN A 128 2.85 -15.25 -1.51
N VAL A 129 3.53 -14.13 -1.65
CA VAL A 129 4.29 -13.44 -0.59
C VAL A 129 3.52 -12.21 -0.15
N ASN A 130 3.15 -12.17 1.12
CA ASN A 130 2.57 -10.99 1.76
C ASN A 130 3.62 -10.31 2.66
N LEU A 131 4.04 -9.11 2.29
CA LEU A 131 5.04 -8.35 3.04
C LEU A 131 4.42 -7.54 4.18
N TRP A 132 3.09 -7.50 4.26
CA TRP A 132 2.36 -6.61 5.15
C TRP A 132 2.86 -5.15 5.06
N HIS A 133 2.37 -4.27 5.90
CA HIS A 133 2.68 -2.83 5.79
C HIS A 133 3.21 -2.21 7.07
N GLY A 134 3.54 -3.03 8.06
CA GLY A 134 4.17 -2.59 9.30
C GLY A 134 3.60 -3.28 10.53
N ILE A 135 4.09 -2.90 11.69
CA ILE A 135 3.65 -3.42 12.98
C ILE A 135 2.25 -2.87 13.30
N SER A 136 1.30 -3.75 13.60
CA SER A 136 -0.02 -3.35 14.06
C SER A 136 0.06 -2.98 15.55
N LEU A 137 0.07 -1.66 15.83
CA LEU A 137 -0.02 -1.15 17.21
C LEU A 137 -1.46 -1.18 17.77
N LYS A 138 -2.44 -1.41 16.92
CA LYS A 138 -3.85 -1.56 17.29
C LYS A 138 -4.24 -3.02 17.17
N ALA A 139 -5.12 -3.49 18.06
CA ALA A 139 -5.69 -4.82 17.93
C ALA A 139 -6.35 -4.97 16.54
N MET A 140 -5.89 -5.94 15.76
CA MET A 140 -6.48 -6.26 14.46
C MET A 140 -7.79 -7.01 14.61
N VAL A 141 -7.94 -7.71 15.73
CA VAL A 141 -9.10 -8.53 16.06
C VAL A 141 -10.05 -7.70 16.89
N ASP A 142 -10.87 -6.89 16.23
CA ASP A 142 -12.14 -6.48 16.82
C ASP A 142 -13.18 -7.54 16.42
N ASN A 143 -13.90 -8.12 17.39
CA ASN A 143 -14.77 -9.30 17.27
C ASN A 143 -15.82 -9.26 16.15
N LYS A 144 -15.92 -8.19 15.39
CA LYS A 144 -16.91 -7.97 14.33
C LYS A 144 -16.38 -8.05 12.89
N ALA A 145 -15.08 -8.23 12.68
CA ALA A 145 -14.48 -8.09 11.37
C ALA A 145 -13.54 -9.23 10.94
N ILE A 146 -13.57 -10.39 11.61
CA ILE A 146 -12.75 -11.53 11.20
C ILE A 146 -13.24 -12.01 9.82
N PRO A 147 -12.44 -11.96 8.76
CA PRO A 147 -12.86 -12.34 7.41
C PRO A 147 -13.44 -13.75 7.33
N ALA A 148 -12.92 -14.66 8.16
CA ALA A 148 -13.34 -16.07 8.17
C ALA A 148 -14.78 -16.32 8.60
N ASP A 149 -15.44 -15.36 9.26
CA ASP A 149 -16.82 -15.50 9.74
C ASP A 149 -17.85 -14.90 8.78
N ARG A 150 -17.42 -14.48 7.58
CA ARG A 150 -18.31 -13.94 6.57
C ARG A 150 -19.08 -15.03 5.83
N SER A 151 -20.22 -14.64 5.25
CA SER A 151 -21.10 -15.53 4.51
C SER A 151 -20.43 -16.20 3.30
N PHE A 152 -20.98 -17.33 2.84
CA PHE A 152 -20.56 -18.01 1.60
C PHE A 152 -20.48 -17.05 0.41
N LEU A 153 -21.46 -16.16 0.24
CA LEU A 153 -21.47 -15.16 -0.83
C LEU A 153 -20.25 -14.23 -0.76
N SER A 154 -19.83 -13.83 0.46
CA SER A 154 -18.59 -13.04 0.64
C SER A 154 -17.35 -13.80 0.19
N ARG A 155 -17.29 -15.11 0.42
CA ARG A 155 -16.17 -15.95 -0.03
C ARG A 155 -16.11 -16.06 -1.55
N VAL A 156 -17.27 -16.10 -2.20
CA VAL A 156 -17.36 -16.16 -3.67
C VAL A 156 -16.99 -14.81 -4.29
N CYS A 157 -17.55 -13.70 -3.78
CA CYS A 157 -17.34 -12.37 -4.37
C CYS A 157 -15.98 -11.74 -4.02
N MET A 158 -15.41 -12.09 -2.84
CA MET A 158 -14.12 -11.55 -2.36
C MET A 158 -13.17 -12.67 -1.92
N PRO A 159 -12.85 -13.65 -2.79
CA PRO A 159 -12.04 -14.82 -2.43
C PRO A 159 -10.64 -14.46 -1.96
N TYR A 160 -10.07 -13.36 -2.45
CA TYR A 160 -8.75 -12.84 -2.06
C TYR A 160 -8.63 -12.45 -0.58
N VAL A 161 -9.75 -12.32 0.14
CA VAL A 161 -9.75 -12.03 1.58
C VAL A 161 -9.44 -13.30 2.39
N TYR A 162 -9.62 -14.47 1.78
CA TYR A 162 -9.46 -15.79 2.38
C TYR A 162 -8.28 -16.57 1.79
N GLU A 163 -7.44 -15.90 1.01
CA GLU A 163 -6.30 -16.57 0.39
C GLU A 163 -5.27 -17.04 1.42
N GLN A 164 -4.59 -18.10 1.08
CA GLN A 164 -3.46 -18.59 1.84
C GLN A 164 -2.15 -18.06 1.24
N TYR A 165 -1.15 -17.88 2.09
CA TYR A 165 0.15 -17.37 1.68
C TYR A 165 1.19 -18.50 1.64
N GLY A 166 2.15 -18.39 0.74
CA GLY A 166 3.37 -19.17 0.78
C GLY A 166 4.39 -18.60 1.76
N LEU A 167 4.34 -17.26 1.96
CA LEU A 167 5.12 -16.54 2.95
C LEU A 167 4.35 -15.31 3.42
N PHE A 168 4.28 -15.12 4.74
CA PHE A 168 3.77 -13.91 5.37
C PHE A 168 4.89 -13.26 6.20
N PHE A 169 5.20 -12.02 5.90
CA PHE A 169 6.28 -11.29 6.55
C PHE A 169 5.80 -10.65 7.85
N SER A 170 6.44 -11.03 8.95
CA SER A 170 6.28 -10.43 10.27
C SER A 170 7.60 -9.84 10.75
N THR A 171 7.57 -8.66 11.36
CA THR A 171 8.77 -8.00 11.86
C THR A 171 9.20 -8.51 13.24
N THR A 172 8.30 -9.13 13.98
CA THR A 172 8.54 -9.61 15.35
C THR A 172 7.53 -10.69 15.75
N PRO A 173 7.97 -11.72 16.48
CA PRO A 173 7.05 -12.74 17.03
C PRO A 173 5.95 -12.19 17.94
N THR A 174 6.16 -11.03 18.55
CA THR A 174 5.22 -10.41 19.52
C THR A 174 3.83 -10.16 18.93
N ILE A 175 3.73 -9.97 17.61
CA ILE A 175 2.46 -9.67 16.92
C ILE A 175 1.91 -10.84 16.08
N ASP A 176 2.60 -11.95 16.04
CA ASP A 176 2.22 -13.11 15.21
C ASP A 176 0.83 -13.64 15.56
N ASP A 177 0.51 -13.73 16.85
CA ASP A 177 -0.83 -14.15 17.30
C ASP A 177 -1.95 -13.30 16.70
N GLN A 178 -1.73 -11.99 16.52
CA GLN A 178 -2.72 -11.13 15.89
C GLN A 178 -2.91 -11.47 14.41
N TYR A 179 -1.82 -11.74 13.70
CA TYR A 179 -1.87 -12.14 12.29
C TYR A 179 -2.52 -13.50 12.11
N LEU A 180 -2.12 -14.49 12.92
CA LEU A 180 -2.67 -15.84 12.86
C LEU A 180 -4.18 -15.85 13.16
N ARG A 181 -4.62 -15.11 14.15
CA ARG A 181 -6.06 -14.98 14.49
C ARG A 181 -6.85 -14.26 13.40
N PHE A 182 -6.26 -13.21 12.80
CA PHE A 182 -6.95 -12.40 11.79
C PHE A 182 -7.03 -13.09 10.43
N PHE A 183 -5.92 -13.65 9.94
CA PHE A 183 -5.83 -14.24 8.62
C PHE A 183 -6.08 -15.75 8.59
N ARG A 184 -5.89 -16.45 9.72
CA ARG A 184 -6.08 -17.90 9.87
C ARG A 184 -5.27 -18.72 8.84
N PHE A 185 -4.02 -18.35 8.60
CA PHE A 185 -3.07 -19.11 7.79
C PHE A 185 -2.19 -20.00 8.68
N ASP A 186 -1.45 -20.93 8.03
CA ASP A 186 -0.51 -21.81 8.72
C ASP A 186 0.63 -21.00 9.36
N PRO A 187 0.95 -21.18 10.66
CA PRO A 187 2.08 -20.52 11.30
C PRO A 187 3.43 -20.72 10.60
N GLN A 188 3.62 -21.83 9.88
CA GLN A 188 4.86 -22.14 9.16
C GLN A 188 5.18 -21.16 8.03
N VAL A 189 4.20 -20.39 7.55
CA VAL A 189 4.42 -19.37 6.50
C VAL A 189 4.95 -18.05 7.05
N LEU A 190 5.02 -17.90 8.38
CA LEU A 190 5.57 -16.69 9.00
C LEU A 190 7.09 -16.63 8.78
N TYR A 191 7.54 -15.47 8.33
CA TYR A 191 8.95 -15.15 8.18
C TYR A 191 9.26 -13.85 8.95
N HIS A 192 10.25 -13.90 9.82
CA HIS A 192 10.67 -12.76 10.64
C HIS A 192 11.90 -12.08 10.06
N GLY A 193 11.89 -10.76 10.05
CA GLY A 193 13.02 -10.00 9.58
C GLY A 193 12.76 -8.48 9.55
N MET A 194 13.73 -7.73 9.09
CA MET A 194 13.57 -6.30 8.87
C MET A 194 12.73 -6.05 7.62
N SER A 195 11.73 -5.17 7.73
CA SER A 195 10.90 -4.86 6.57
C SER A 195 11.70 -4.20 5.45
N PRO A 196 11.41 -4.49 4.17
CA PRO A 196 12.15 -3.93 3.04
C PRO A 196 12.25 -2.40 3.07
N ARG A 197 11.20 -1.71 3.51
CA ARG A 197 11.20 -0.25 3.68
C ARG A 197 12.22 0.18 4.74
N CYS A 198 12.25 -0.47 5.88
CA CYS A 198 13.19 -0.12 6.95
C CYS A 198 14.63 -0.41 6.52
N SER A 199 14.89 -1.55 5.88
CA SER A 199 16.23 -1.86 5.32
C SER A 199 16.69 -0.80 4.33
N PHE A 200 15.77 -0.33 3.47
CA PHE A 200 16.07 0.71 2.49
C PHE A 200 16.42 2.05 3.18
N MET A 201 15.70 2.42 4.23
CA MET A 201 15.97 3.65 4.99
C MET A 201 17.28 3.63 5.79
N MET A 202 17.84 2.45 6.04
CA MET A 202 19.13 2.28 6.73
C MET A 202 20.34 2.31 5.79
N MET A 203 20.13 2.52 4.50
CA MET A 203 21.25 2.71 3.58
C MET A 203 22.03 3.99 3.87
N ASP A 204 23.22 4.09 3.31
CA ASP A 204 24.05 5.29 3.39
C ASP A 204 23.28 6.55 2.98
N HIS A 205 23.52 7.65 3.71
CA HIS A 205 22.76 8.91 3.54
C HIS A 205 22.90 9.51 2.14
N GLU A 206 24.10 9.47 1.56
CA GLU A 206 24.33 10.01 0.21
C GLU A 206 23.63 9.16 -0.86
N ARG A 207 23.68 7.84 -0.69
CA ARG A 207 22.95 6.91 -1.57
C ARG A 207 21.44 7.11 -1.47
N LEU A 208 20.92 7.33 -0.26
CA LEU A 208 19.50 7.60 -0.04
C LEU A 208 19.07 8.93 -0.69
N LEU A 209 19.87 9.99 -0.56
CA LEU A 209 19.60 11.28 -1.21
C LEU A 209 19.60 11.16 -2.74
N ARG A 210 20.61 10.53 -3.32
CA ARG A 210 20.66 10.28 -4.79
C ARG A 210 19.42 9.51 -5.26
N TYR A 211 19.02 8.48 -4.52
CA TYR A 211 17.81 7.74 -4.85
C TYR A 211 16.57 8.66 -4.83
N ILE A 212 16.43 9.51 -3.81
CA ILE A 212 15.31 10.46 -3.72
C ILE A 212 15.31 11.42 -4.93
N GLU A 213 16.46 11.97 -5.28
CA GLU A 213 16.63 12.88 -6.42
C GLU A 213 16.24 12.23 -7.76
N GLU A 214 16.66 10.99 -7.98
CA GLU A 214 16.47 10.30 -9.25
C GLU A 214 15.12 9.60 -9.41
N LYS A 215 14.52 9.11 -8.33
CA LYS A 215 13.43 8.13 -8.39
C LYS A 215 12.15 8.53 -7.66
N GLU A 216 12.24 9.48 -6.73
CA GLU A 216 11.07 9.88 -5.95
C GLU A 216 10.32 11.06 -6.58
N ASP A 217 9.27 11.52 -5.89
CA ASP A 217 8.53 12.70 -6.30
C ASP A 217 9.37 13.95 -6.02
N PRO A 218 9.51 14.91 -6.96
CA PRO A 218 10.26 16.14 -6.73
C PRO A 218 9.85 16.90 -5.46
N LEU A 219 8.60 16.79 -5.04
CA LEU A 219 8.12 17.38 -3.78
C LEU A 219 8.83 16.83 -2.54
N MET A 220 9.45 15.64 -2.62
CA MET A 220 10.28 15.11 -1.53
C MET A 220 11.53 15.95 -1.32
N LEU A 221 12.16 16.40 -2.39
CA LEU A 221 13.32 17.29 -2.31
C LEU A 221 12.93 18.65 -1.71
N ASP A 222 11.78 19.20 -2.11
CA ASP A 222 11.28 20.45 -1.55
C ASP A 222 11.05 20.34 -0.04
N ILE A 223 10.50 19.21 0.43
CA ILE A 223 10.31 18.95 1.86
C ILE A 223 11.68 18.91 2.57
N ILE A 224 12.66 18.20 2.01
CA ILE A 224 14.01 18.08 2.57
C ILE A 224 14.69 19.45 2.61
N HIS A 225 14.69 20.18 1.50
CA HIS A 225 15.30 21.52 1.41
C HIS A 225 14.61 22.52 2.34
N THR A 226 13.29 22.45 2.46
CA THR A 226 12.53 23.30 3.38
C THR A 226 12.88 22.96 4.82
N SER A 227 12.92 21.68 5.17
CA SER A 227 13.21 21.23 6.53
C SER A 227 14.60 21.66 7.00
N ARG A 228 15.61 21.63 6.10
CA ARG A 228 17.01 22.03 6.41
C ARG A 228 17.18 23.52 6.76
N LYS A 229 16.20 24.37 6.50
CA LYS A 229 16.22 25.80 6.85
C LYS A 229 15.89 26.05 8.32
N TYR A 230 15.48 25.03 9.06
CA TYR A 230 15.01 25.14 10.43
C TYR A 230 15.88 24.33 11.39
N ASN A 231 16.03 24.84 12.61
CA ASN A 231 16.81 24.17 13.65
C ASN A 231 16.10 22.93 14.20
N LYS A 232 14.76 22.91 14.17
CA LYS A 232 13.94 21.79 14.65
C LYS A 232 12.82 21.50 13.67
N VAL A 233 12.65 20.22 13.38
CA VAL A 233 11.59 19.71 12.50
C VAL A 233 10.67 18.81 13.30
N PHE A 234 9.41 19.17 13.38
CA PHE A 234 8.37 18.34 13.97
C PHE A 234 7.53 17.73 12.85
N VAL A 235 7.17 16.45 12.98
CA VAL A 235 6.33 15.75 12.02
C VAL A 235 5.06 15.27 12.72
N TYR A 236 3.90 15.68 12.21
CA TYR A 236 2.61 15.21 12.70
C TYR A 236 1.90 14.41 11.61
N MET A 237 1.79 13.09 11.86
CA MET A 237 1.18 12.12 10.96
C MET A 237 0.11 11.33 11.72
N PRO A 238 -1.08 11.91 11.91
CA PRO A 238 -2.13 11.26 12.68
C PRO A 238 -2.68 10.04 11.94
N THR A 239 -3.11 9.05 12.70
CA THR A 239 -3.89 7.94 12.16
C THR A 239 -5.30 8.42 11.78
N TRP A 240 -5.91 7.74 10.80
CA TRP A 240 -7.28 8.01 10.40
C TRP A 240 -8.28 7.94 11.58
N ARG A 241 -9.18 8.92 11.63
CA ARG A 241 -10.21 9.07 12.67
C ARG A 241 -11.60 9.17 12.02
N ILE A 242 -12.37 8.10 12.05
CA ILE A 242 -13.71 8.05 11.44
C ILE A 242 -14.68 9.04 12.10
N ASN A 243 -14.61 9.19 13.42
CA ASN A 243 -15.61 9.90 14.20
C ASN A 243 -15.46 11.43 14.24
N TYR A 244 -14.32 11.97 13.77
CA TYR A 244 -14.03 13.41 13.85
C TYR A 244 -14.18 14.13 12.51
N GLY A 245 -14.36 13.41 11.40
CA GLY A 245 -14.57 13.99 10.07
C GLY A 245 -13.51 15.04 9.70
N THR A 246 -13.97 16.21 9.21
CA THR A 246 -13.12 17.33 8.82
C THR A 246 -12.62 18.17 10.01
N HIS A 247 -13.23 18.02 11.19
CA HIS A 247 -12.91 18.82 12.38
C HIS A 247 -11.75 18.29 13.21
N PHE A 248 -11.15 17.16 12.83
CA PHE A 248 -10.05 16.57 13.58
C PHE A 248 -8.89 17.55 13.83
N MET A 249 -8.56 18.38 12.85
CA MET A 249 -7.46 19.33 12.96
C MET A 249 -7.77 20.48 13.91
N ASP A 250 -9.03 20.91 14.00
CA ASP A 250 -9.46 21.96 14.91
C ASP A 250 -9.33 21.49 16.38
N TYR A 251 -9.53 20.19 16.63
CA TYR A 251 -9.27 19.59 17.96
C TYR A 251 -7.78 19.38 18.22
N ALA A 252 -7.01 18.92 17.22
CA ALA A 252 -5.59 18.64 17.39
C ALA A 252 -4.77 19.93 17.56
N PHE A 253 -5.16 20.97 16.86
CA PHE A 253 -4.50 22.29 16.84
C PHE A 253 -5.55 23.41 16.91
N PRO A 254 -6.04 23.72 18.13
CA PRO A 254 -7.07 24.76 18.30
C PRO A 254 -6.64 26.13 17.78
N ASP A 255 -5.34 26.44 17.85
CA ASP A 255 -4.78 27.69 17.36
C ASP A 255 -3.44 27.46 16.63
N LEU A 256 -3.52 27.28 15.30
CA LEU A 256 -2.34 27.13 14.44
C LEU A 256 -1.54 28.43 14.30
N TYR A 257 -2.16 29.59 14.46
CA TYR A 257 -1.45 30.88 14.41
C TYR A 257 -0.56 31.07 15.63
N ALA A 258 -1.06 30.73 16.82
CA ALA A 258 -0.27 30.73 18.04
C ALA A 258 0.90 29.75 17.97
N LEU A 259 0.66 28.54 17.43
CA LEU A 259 1.71 27.53 17.21
C LEU A 259 2.76 28.03 16.22
N ASN A 260 2.37 28.62 15.09
CA ASN A 260 3.28 29.20 14.11
C ASN A 260 4.15 30.31 14.75
N LYS A 261 3.57 31.16 15.58
CA LYS A 261 4.29 32.22 16.33
C LYS A 261 5.27 31.60 17.36
N ALA A 262 4.88 30.52 18.03
CA ALA A 262 5.77 29.83 18.96
C ALA A 262 6.94 29.19 18.23
N PHE A 263 6.71 28.56 17.09
CA PHE A 263 7.75 27.93 16.28
C PHE A 263 8.72 28.94 15.66
N SER A 264 8.25 30.13 15.30
CA SER A 264 9.13 31.20 14.80
C SER A 264 10.20 31.61 15.83
N LYS A 265 9.86 31.60 17.15
CA LYS A 265 10.79 31.96 18.21
C LYS A 265 11.96 30.99 18.37
N ILE A 266 11.79 29.72 17.99
CA ILE A 266 12.79 28.67 18.15
C ILE A 266 13.33 28.16 16.81
N ASN A 267 13.01 28.87 15.72
CA ASN A 267 13.34 28.46 14.35
C ASN A 267 12.97 27.00 14.07
N ALA A 268 11.72 26.63 14.34
CA ALA A 268 11.18 25.30 14.09
C ALA A 268 10.14 25.29 12.97
N ILE A 269 9.90 24.12 12.39
CA ILE A 269 8.83 23.87 11.40
C ILE A 269 8.00 22.65 11.80
N LEU A 270 6.70 22.70 11.56
CA LEU A 270 5.79 21.57 11.65
C LEU A 270 5.45 21.07 10.25
N LEU A 271 5.81 19.83 9.97
CA LEU A 271 5.40 19.09 8.78
C LEU A 271 4.09 18.35 9.08
N LEU A 272 3.00 18.78 8.45
CA LEU A 272 1.69 18.15 8.60
C LEU A 272 1.40 17.22 7.43
N LYS A 273 1.30 15.93 7.69
CA LYS A 273 0.89 14.93 6.70
C LYS A 273 -0.34 14.18 7.19
N LEU A 274 -1.48 14.54 6.65
CA LEU A 274 -2.75 13.92 7.02
C LEU A 274 -2.95 12.60 6.26
N HIS A 275 -3.80 11.72 6.80
CA HIS A 275 -4.19 10.50 6.11
C HIS A 275 -5.00 10.84 4.84
N PRO A 276 -4.82 10.12 3.70
CA PRO A 276 -5.54 10.40 2.44
C PRO A 276 -7.07 10.42 2.55
N SER A 277 -7.64 9.71 3.52
CA SER A 277 -9.09 9.71 3.79
C SER A 277 -9.58 10.90 4.61
N MET A 278 -8.67 11.75 5.10
CA MET A 278 -9.03 12.95 5.84
C MET A 278 -9.13 14.13 4.87
N LYS A 279 -10.31 14.75 4.83
CA LYS A 279 -10.51 16.00 4.09
C LYS A 279 -10.21 17.16 5.03
N TYR A 280 -9.32 18.05 4.60
CA TYR A 280 -8.97 19.24 5.35
C TYR A 280 -8.70 20.39 4.38
N ASP A 281 -9.22 21.57 4.68
CA ASP A 281 -8.96 22.77 3.90
C ASP A 281 -7.59 23.35 4.26
N THR A 282 -6.58 22.98 3.48
CA THR A 282 -5.20 23.47 3.65
C THR A 282 -5.04 24.93 3.23
N PHE A 283 -5.99 25.50 2.48
CA PHE A 283 -5.92 26.90 2.01
C PHE A 283 -6.07 27.90 3.14
N LYS A 284 -6.78 27.52 4.20
CA LYS A 284 -7.04 28.38 5.36
C LYS A 284 -5.77 28.89 6.07
N TYR A 285 -4.63 28.23 5.88
CA TYR A 285 -3.39 28.50 6.61
C TYR A 285 -2.16 28.63 5.70
N LYS A 286 -2.33 29.06 4.46
CA LYS A 286 -1.24 29.19 3.47
C LYS A 286 -0.11 30.12 3.90
N ASP A 287 -0.41 31.11 4.74
CA ASP A 287 0.56 32.13 5.14
C ASP A 287 1.38 31.76 6.37
N LEU A 288 1.21 30.54 6.90
CA LEU A 288 1.94 30.06 8.07
C LEU A 288 3.31 29.51 7.68
N LYS A 289 4.37 30.34 7.78
CA LYS A 289 5.74 29.99 7.34
C LYS A 289 6.39 28.83 8.09
N HIS A 290 5.93 28.55 9.32
CA HIS A 290 6.45 27.50 10.18
C HIS A 290 5.57 26.24 10.20
N ILE A 291 4.56 26.15 9.31
CA ILE A 291 3.68 25.01 9.15
C ILE A 291 3.64 24.63 7.67
N TYR A 292 4.11 23.43 7.35
CA TYR A 292 4.18 22.94 5.97
C TYR A 292 3.24 21.75 5.80
N TYR A 293 2.29 21.87 4.88
CA TYR A 293 1.36 20.80 4.54
C TYR A 293 1.95 19.90 3.45
N ILE A 294 2.09 18.62 3.77
CA ILE A 294 2.52 17.60 2.81
C ILE A 294 1.27 16.97 2.21
N ASP A 295 1.19 16.91 0.89
CA ASP A 295 0.10 16.24 0.18
C ASP A 295 -0.03 14.80 0.71
N ALA A 296 -1.25 14.42 1.06
CA ALA A 296 -1.55 13.10 1.62
C ALA A 296 -1.15 11.94 0.71
N ASN A 297 -1.05 12.17 -0.61
CA ASN A 297 -0.66 11.17 -1.60
C ASN A 297 0.85 10.98 -1.74
N ILE A 298 1.66 11.93 -1.25
CA ILE A 298 3.12 11.80 -1.24
C ILE A 298 3.48 10.70 -0.24
N CYS A 299 4.32 9.76 -0.67
CA CYS A 299 4.91 8.77 0.22
C CYS A 299 6.14 9.41 0.86
N LEU A 300 6.10 9.67 2.17
CA LEU A 300 7.33 9.89 2.92
C LEU A 300 7.99 8.52 3.11
N LEU A 301 9.28 8.48 2.86
CA LEU A 301 10.12 7.30 3.08
C LEU A 301 10.04 6.85 4.52
#